data_f59157cf73d3464e6cd0cbff42f945fc
#
_entry.id   f59157cf73d3464e6cd0cbff42f945fc
#
_cell.length_a   1.000
_cell.length_b   1.000
_cell.length_c   1.000
_cell.angle_alpha   90.00
_cell.angle_beta   90.00
_cell.angle_gamma   90.00
#
_symmetry.space_group_name_H-M   'P 1'
#
loop_
_entity.id
_entity.type
_entity.pdbx_description
1 polymer ?
#
loop_
_entity_poly.entity_id
_entity_poly.type
_entity_poly.pdbx_seq_one_letter_code
_entity_poly.pdbx_strand_id
1 'polypeptide(L)'
;MTDDAATDLSVDLTEEGDLTILTVRGELDAYSAPTLDAAFDEALAEGAQQLVLDLTEVGFIDSSGLRSMIRARRQVGDAPEALRIRNPQPATVRLLDITGLTDHFPLA
;
A
#
# COMPACT_ATOMS: atom_id res chain seq x y z
N MET A 1 2.56 -27.62 -0.77
CA MET A 1 2.62 -27.01 -0.85
C MET A 1 2.51 -26.18 -0.51
N THR A 2 2.37 -25.97 -0.34
CA THR A 2 2.35 -25.10 -0.22
C THR A 2 2.31 -24.27 0.16
N ASP A 3 2.25 -24.08 0.19
CA ASP A 3 2.19 -23.18 0.37
C ASP A 3 2.13 -22.28 0.88
N ASP A 4 2.45 -22.29 1.11
CA ASP A 4 2.71 -21.22 1.53
C ASP A 4 1.84 -20.10 1.46
N ALA A 5 0.91 -20.28 1.30
CA ALA A 5 -0.17 -19.36 1.12
C ALA A 5 -0.41 -18.49 2.33
N ALA A 6 -0.14 -19.00 3.48
CA ALA A 6 -0.34 -18.29 4.74
C ALA A 6 0.53 -17.04 4.85
N THR A 7 1.64 -17.02 4.12
CA THR A 7 2.56 -15.89 4.16
C THR A 7 2.36 -14.95 2.98
N ASP A 8 1.42 -15.30 2.12
CA ASP A 8 1.25 -14.53 0.90
C ASP A 8 0.46 -13.27 1.17
N LEU A 9 0.90 -12.22 0.52
CA LEU A 9 0.14 -11.00 0.45
C LEU A 9 -0.72 -11.06 -0.81
N SER A 10 -1.94 -10.60 -0.73
CA SER A 10 -2.76 -10.44 -1.92
C SER A 10 -3.13 -8.98 -2.07
N VAL A 11 -3.21 -8.53 -3.32
CA VAL A 11 -3.61 -7.16 -3.64
C VAL A 11 -4.62 -7.23 -4.77
N ASP A 12 -5.81 -6.68 -4.52
CA ASP A 12 -6.86 -6.58 -5.53
C ASP A 12 -6.97 -5.14 -5.98
N LEU A 13 -7.02 -4.92 -7.29
CA LEU A 13 -7.23 -3.59 -7.86
C LEU A 13 -8.68 -3.45 -8.25
N THR A 14 -9.33 -2.41 -7.74
CA THR A 14 -10.71 -2.07 -8.12
C THR A 14 -10.79 -0.57 -8.40
N GLU A 15 -11.82 -0.17 -9.14
CA GLU A 15 -12.01 1.24 -9.46
C GLU A 15 -13.30 1.75 -8.85
N GLU A 16 -13.24 2.94 -8.24
CA GLU A 16 -14.38 3.64 -7.68
C GLU A 16 -14.31 5.08 -8.20
N GLY A 17 -15.07 5.38 -9.24
CA GLY A 17 -14.99 6.69 -9.88
C GLY A 17 -13.58 6.91 -10.43
N ASP A 18 -12.94 7.98 -9.98
CA ASP A 18 -11.58 8.31 -10.42
C ASP A 18 -10.51 7.65 -9.57
N LEU A 19 -10.91 6.86 -8.56
CA LEU A 19 -9.96 6.24 -7.64
C LEU A 19 -9.65 4.82 -8.09
N THR A 20 -8.38 4.45 -7.99
CA THR A 20 -7.96 3.06 -8.09
C THR A 20 -7.63 2.59 -6.69
N ILE A 21 -8.36 1.58 -6.22
CA ILE A 21 -8.20 1.07 -4.86
C ILE A 21 -7.36 -0.20 -4.92
N LEU A 22 -6.27 -0.21 -4.15
CA LEU A 22 -5.46 -1.40 -3.95
C LEU A 22 -5.84 -1.97 -2.59
N THR A 23 -6.60 -3.04 -2.58
CA THR A 23 -7.00 -3.69 -1.34
C THR A 23 -5.96 -4.75 -0.99
N VAL A 24 -5.24 -4.50 0.09
CA VAL A 24 -4.11 -5.35 0.50
C VAL A 24 -4.56 -6.24 1.66
N ARG A 25 -4.23 -7.53 1.58
CA ARG A 25 -4.54 -8.48 2.65
C ARG A 25 -3.30 -9.28 2.97
N GLY A 26 -3.00 -9.40 4.25
CA GLY A 26 -1.91 -10.22 4.73
C GLY A 26 -0.87 -9.42 5.50
N GLU A 27 0.35 -9.88 5.46
CA GLU A 27 1.47 -9.23 6.15
C GLU A 27 2.41 -8.62 5.13
N LEU A 28 2.82 -7.40 5.39
CA LEU A 28 3.65 -6.64 4.48
C LEU A 28 5.07 -6.57 5.01
N ASP A 29 5.92 -7.47 4.51
CA ASP A 29 7.31 -7.63 4.93
C ASP A 29 8.22 -7.74 3.72
N ALA A 30 9.49 -8.06 3.95
CA ALA A 30 10.48 -8.15 2.87
C ALA A 30 10.11 -9.20 1.84
N TYR A 31 9.47 -10.27 2.28
CA TYR A 31 9.10 -11.36 1.40
C TYR A 31 7.93 -10.98 0.49
N SER A 32 6.96 -10.25 1.03
CA SER A 32 5.73 -9.91 0.30
C SER A 32 5.79 -8.54 -0.38
N ALA A 33 6.74 -7.68 -0.01
CA ALA A 33 6.84 -6.34 -0.58
C ALA A 33 6.87 -6.32 -2.11
N PRO A 34 7.56 -7.25 -2.80
CA PRO A 34 7.54 -7.27 -4.27
C PRO A 34 6.13 -7.43 -4.86
N THR A 35 5.24 -8.13 -4.17
CA THR A 35 3.85 -8.27 -4.63
C THR A 35 3.14 -6.92 -4.63
N LEU A 36 3.35 -6.13 -3.58
CA LEU A 36 2.77 -4.79 -3.53
C LEU A 36 3.38 -3.87 -4.59
N ASP A 37 4.70 -3.94 -4.77
CA ASP A 37 5.37 -3.16 -5.80
C ASP A 37 4.79 -3.46 -7.18
N ALA A 38 4.59 -4.74 -7.50
CA ALA A 38 4.03 -5.14 -8.79
C ALA A 38 2.61 -4.61 -8.97
N ALA A 39 1.81 -4.60 -7.90
CA ALA A 39 0.44 -4.08 -7.97
C ALA A 39 0.43 -2.58 -8.24
N PHE A 40 1.32 -1.82 -7.60
CA PHE A 40 1.45 -0.39 -7.88
C PHE A 40 1.87 -0.16 -9.33
N ASP A 41 2.86 -0.92 -9.80
CA ASP A 41 3.33 -0.78 -11.18
C ASP A 41 2.20 -1.07 -12.17
N GLU A 42 1.40 -2.08 -11.90
CA GLU A 42 0.26 -2.42 -12.75
C GLU A 42 -0.76 -1.28 -12.77
N ALA A 43 -1.12 -0.75 -11.61
CA ALA A 43 -2.09 0.34 -11.52
C ALA A 43 -1.61 1.56 -12.30
N LEU A 44 -0.33 1.91 -12.15
CA LEU A 44 0.24 3.06 -12.85
C LEU A 44 0.30 2.82 -14.36
N ALA A 45 0.63 1.59 -14.78
CA ALA A 45 0.67 1.25 -16.20
C ALA A 45 -0.71 1.35 -16.84
N GLU A 46 -1.77 1.15 -16.07
CA GLU A 46 -3.13 1.29 -16.55
C GLU A 46 -3.65 2.72 -16.49
N GLY A 47 -2.81 3.66 -16.10
CA GLY A 47 -3.14 5.07 -16.11
C GLY A 47 -3.79 5.60 -14.84
N ALA A 48 -3.68 4.87 -13.73
CA ALA A 48 -4.24 5.34 -12.47
C ALA A 48 -3.59 6.66 -12.05
N GLN A 49 -4.42 7.63 -11.66
CA GLN A 49 -3.96 8.95 -11.25
C GLN A 49 -4.20 9.22 -9.77
N GLN A 50 -5.18 8.55 -9.17
CA GLN A 50 -5.47 8.67 -7.75
C GLN A 50 -5.54 7.27 -7.18
N LEU A 51 -4.58 6.95 -6.34
CA LEU A 51 -4.46 5.62 -5.74
C LEU A 51 -4.87 5.68 -4.28
N VAL A 52 -5.64 4.68 -3.85
CA VAL A 52 -5.95 4.48 -2.45
C VAL A 52 -5.47 3.09 -2.05
N LEU A 53 -4.60 3.04 -1.05
CA LEU A 53 -4.10 1.81 -0.52
C LEU A 53 -4.96 1.44 0.69
N ASP A 54 -5.79 0.42 0.54
CA ASP A 54 -6.68 -0.03 1.61
C ASP A 54 -5.94 -1.02 2.49
N LEU A 55 -5.69 -0.63 3.72
CA LEU A 55 -4.88 -1.39 4.68
C LEU A 55 -5.71 -2.02 5.78
N THR A 56 -7.03 -2.09 5.59
CA THR A 56 -7.93 -2.66 6.61
C THR A 56 -7.49 -4.04 7.07
N GLU A 57 -7.00 -4.86 6.14
CA GLU A 57 -6.65 -6.25 6.43
C GLU A 57 -5.15 -6.49 6.46
N VAL A 58 -4.36 -5.46 6.75
CA VAL A 58 -2.92 -5.59 6.91
C VAL A 58 -2.59 -5.48 8.39
N GLY A 59 -2.32 -6.63 9.02
CA GLY A 59 -2.08 -6.69 10.46
C GLY A 59 -0.62 -6.46 10.84
N PHE A 60 0.28 -6.53 9.88
CA PHE A 60 1.71 -6.37 10.14
C PHE A 60 2.37 -5.66 8.98
N ILE A 61 3.24 -4.72 9.30
CA ILE A 61 4.05 -4.02 8.29
C ILE A 61 5.41 -3.74 8.92
N ASP A 62 6.48 -4.00 8.18
CA ASP A 62 7.84 -3.67 8.62
C ASP A 62 8.46 -2.62 7.69
N SER A 63 9.75 -2.37 7.87
CA SER A 63 10.44 -1.36 7.08
C SER A 63 10.47 -1.67 5.59
N SER A 64 10.42 -2.94 5.21
CA SER A 64 10.39 -3.32 3.80
C SER A 64 9.06 -2.93 3.16
N GLY A 65 7.95 -3.16 3.88
CA GLY A 65 6.64 -2.73 3.42
C GLY A 65 6.55 -1.23 3.33
N LEU A 66 7.09 -0.54 4.32
CA LEU A 66 7.12 0.91 4.32
C LEU A 66 7.91 1.44 3.12
N ARG A 67 9.02 0.79 2.78
CA ARG A 67 9.83 1.18 1.63
C ARG A 67 9.03 1.07 0.33
N SER A 68 8.21 0.03 0.18
CA SER A 68 7.32 -0.10 -0.98
C SER A 68 6.34 1.06 -1.05
N MET A 69 5.79 1.49 0.07
CA MET A 69 4.88 2.63 0.10
C MET A 69 5.60 3.92 -0.29
N ILE A 70 6.82 4.11 0.21
CA ILE A 70 7.64 5.27 -0.13
C ILE A 70 7.96 5.28 -1.62
N ARG A 71 8.29 4.12 -2.18
CA ARG A 71 8.56 4.00 -3.61
C ARG A 71 7.36 4.44 -4.43
N ALA A 72 6.17 3.97 -4.04
CA ALA A 72 4.93 4.35 -4.72
C ALA A 72 4.69 5.86 -4.63
N ARG A 73 4.91 6.45 -3.44
CA ARG A 73 4.75 7.88 -3.25
C ARG A 73 5.64 8.68 -4.20
N ARG A 74 6.87 8.24 -4.38
CA ARG A 74 7.80 8.91 -5.28
C ARG A 74 7.35 8.82 -6.74
N GLN A 75 6.75 7.73 -7.12
CA GLN A 75 6.30 7.53 -8.50
C GLN A 75 5.09 8.39 -8.85
N VAL A 76 4.22 8.66 -7.89
CA VAL A 76 3.00 9.44 -8.15
C VAL A 76 3.18 10.93 -7.91
N GLY A 77 4.29 11.34 -7.27
CA GLY A 77 4.57 12.75 -7.02
C GLY A 77 4.00 13.24 -5.70
N ASP A 78 3.93 14.56 -5.55
CA ASP A 78 3.66 15.19 -4.26
C ASP A 78 2.20 15.55 -4.02
N ALA A 79 1.34 15.44 -5.01
CA ALA A 79 -0.07 15.79 -4.83
C ALA A 79 -0.68 14.88 -3.77
N PRO A 80 -1.30 15.45 -2.72
CA PRO A 80 -1.82 14.62 -1.63
C PRO A 80 -2.83 13.57 -2.08
N GLU A 81 -3.68 13.92 -3.06
CA GLU A 81 -4.71 13.01 -3.54
C GLU A 81 -4.16 11.91 -4.46
N ALA A 82 -2.89 12.01 -4.88
CA ALA A 82 -2.34 11.01 -5.79
C ALA A 82 -2.12 9.66 -5.10
N LEU A 83 -1.87 9.67 -3.78
CA LEU A 83 -1.73 8.44 -3.02
C LEU A 83 -2.23 8.68 -1.60
N ARG A 84 -3.27 7.96 -1.21
CA ARG A 84 -3.83 8.03 0.15
C ARG A 84 -3.98 6.64 0.69
N ILE A 85 -4.11 6.53 2.01
CA ILE A 85 -4.33 5.23 2.65
C ILE A 85 -5.70 5.22 3.31
N ARG A 86 -6.29 4.03 3.38
CA ARG A 86 -7.61 3.82 3.97
C ARG A 86 -7.51 2.80 5.08
N ASN A 87 -8.07 3.13 6.24
CA ASN A 87 -8.21 2.25 7.39
C ASN A 87 -6.92 1.55 7.81
N PRO A 88 -5.81 2.29 8.01
CA PRO A 88 -4.58 1.67 8.51
C PRO A 88 -4.81 1.16 9.93
N GLN A 89 -4.29 -0.02 10.22
CA GLN A 89 -4.37 -0.56 11.58
C GLN A 89 -3.39 0.18 12.50
N PRO A 90 -3.59 0.09 13.83
CA PRO A 90 -2.75 0.84 14.78
C PRO A 90 -1.26 0.64 14.59
N ALA A 91 -0.82 -0.57 14.25
CA ALA A 91 0.61 -0.82 14.03
C ALA A 91 1.15 -0.02 12.86
N THR A 92 0.38 0.11 11.79
CA THR A 92 0.77 0.89 10.63
C THR A 92 0.80 2.38 10.97
N VAL A 93 -0.22 2.85 11.68
CA VAL A 93 -0.28 4.26 12.11
C VAL A 93 0.95 4.59 12.95
N ARG A 94 1.29 3.71 13.88
CA ARG A 94 2.45 3.92 14.75
C ARG A 94 3.74 3.95 13.98
N LEU A 95 3.90 3.05 13.00
CA LEU A 95 5.11 3.00 12.20
C LEU A 95 5.28 4.29 11.40
N LEU A 96 4.21 4.78 10.79
CA LEU A 96 4.27 6.04 10.05
C LEU A 96 4.61 7.20 10.97
N ASP A 97 4.07 7.19 12.19
CA ASP A 97 4.30 8.25 13.16
C ASP A 97 5.76 8.26 13.63
N ILE A 98 6.27 7.08 13.99
CA ILE A 98 7.66 6.95 14.48
C ILE A 98 8.65 7.36 13.41
N THR A 99 8.36 7.05 12.15
CA THR A 99 9.27 7.34 11.04
C THR A 99 9.09 8.74 10.47
N GLY A 100 8.10 9.51 10.97
CA GLY A 100 7.85 10.87 10.50
C GLY A 100 7.20 10.91 9.12
N LEU A 101 6.52 9.84 8.71
CA LEU A 101 5.98 9.72 7.35
C LEU A 101 4.47 9.88 7.29
N THR A 102 3.81 10.20 8.40
CA THR A 102 2.35 10.30 8.45
C THR A 102 1.82 11.26 7.38
N ASP A 103 2.48 12.40 7.20
CA ASP A 103 2.00 13.42 6.26
C ASP A 103 2.21 13.02 4.80
N HIS A 104 3.02 12.00 4.54
CA HIS A 104 3.26 11.51 3.18
C HIS A 104 2.14 10.59 2.70
N PHE A 105 1.30 10.12 3.60
CA PHE A 105 0.23 9.16 3.30
C PHE A 105 -1.07 9.63 3.94
N PRO A 106 -1.70 10.65 3.38
CA PRO A 106 -2.95 11.17 3.95
C PRO A 106 -4.04 10.11 3.90
N LEU A 107 -4.99 10.23 4.83
CA LEU A 107 -6.12 9.31 4.89
C LEU A 107 -7.12 9.63 3.79
N ALA A 108 -7.65 8.56 3.22
CA ALA A 108 -8.69 8.68 2.20
C ALA A 108 -10.06 8.86 2.84
#